data_72da70407592e0ba36103e1c9b09ce05
#
_entry.id   72da70407592e0ba36103e1c9b09ce05
#
_cell.length_a   1.000
_cell.length_b   1.000
_cell.length_c   1.000
_cell.angle_alpha   90.00
_cell.angle_beta   90.00
_cell.angle_gamma   90.00
#
_symmetry.space_group_name_H-M   'P 1'
#
loop_
_entity.id
_entity.type
_entity.pdbx_description
1 polymer ?
#
loop_
_entity_poly.entity_id
_entity_poly.type
_entity_poly.pdbx_seq_one_letter_code
_entity_poly.pdbx_strand_id
1 'polypeptide(L)'
;MGEFADVNYENKITRDNLLSQLFPRLILSRHLLSEDGVIFLSIDDKNQAYIKCLMDDIFDEKNYIGNFYWIRNPSGKSNSKYLSKTYDYILMYVKNKDCFEINKPNKEIGICGYKWNEKLSRYEKKKNVLEKGGEDSNLIDRPYLGYVVWYNPKTNEVYTDTSSYDPTKIRLVNISSEIYDKNSSKWRNNVQKGFIPIVPKKRNGMYGRWRMGKEKFERLLREKRWLFEKDKNGDWRIYELDITEKNEPRNREFLPKDTIDWVSNSVATRELKTILPTTKFIYPKPVDLIKYLISLHPNKSAKVLDFYGGSGTTAHATMELNRNDKGNRTFIVCSNIDKGKGNFPNGIAIDVLYERLLRIITGKSSGNEKFDWINENRPFNVALDVNFIEKIRNNDKKIFDVIDPQNYDFAPKTIQKKIEWICQNFETMQEVIRESLPEIPKK
;
A
#
# COMPACT_ATOMS: atom_id res chain seq x y z
N MET A 1 -14.76 18.06 -5.11
CA MET A 1 -14.19 17.84 -3.79
C MET A 1 -15.35 17.60 -2.84
N GLY A 2 -15.17 16.76 -1.82
CA GLY A 2 -16.20 16.44 -0.86
C GLY A 2 -16.28 17.41 0.31
N GLU A 3 -16.91 17.00 1.41
CA GLU A 3 -17.09 17.80 2.64
C GLU A 3 -15.83 18.50 3.16
N PHE A 4 -14.63 17.93 2.89
CA PHE A 4 -13.35 18.53 3.26
C PHE A 4 -13.14 19.91 2.63
N ALA A 5 -13.41 20.04 1.32
CA ALA A 5 -13.25 21.31 0.63
C ALA A 5 -14.29 22.35 1.10
N ASP A 6 -15.52 21.90 1.37
CA ASP A 6 -16.60 22.79 1.82
C ASP A 6 -16.35 23.40 3.22
N VAL A 7 -15.49 22.77 4.02
CA VAL A 7 -15.20 23.21 5.39
C VAL A 7 -13.91 24.04 5.48
N ASN A 8 -12.86 23.62 4.79
CA ASN A 8 -11.55 24.26 4.92
C ASN A 8 -11.30 25.39 3.91
N TYR A 9 -12.01 25.40 2.77
CA TYR A 9 -11.78 26.36 1.68
C TYR A 9 -13.00 27.24 1.40
N GLU A 10 -12.75 28.46 0.91
CA GLU A 10 -13.81 29.47 0.67
C GLU A 10 -14.73 29.07 -0.48
N ASN A 11 -14.20 28.50 -1.54
CA ASN A 11 -14.92 28.26 -2.78
C ASN A 11 -15.35 26.80 -2.93
N LYS A 12 -16.64 26.57 -3.18
CA LYS A 12 -17.16 25.28 -3.64
C LYS A 12 -16.70 25.03 -5.07
N ILE A 13 -15.97 23.96 -5.28
CA ILE A 13 -15.51 23.56 -6.60
C ILE A 13 -16.52 22.58 -7.18
N THR A 14 -17.15 22.95 -8.32
CA THR A 14 -17.96 22.01 -9.10
C THR A 14 -17.08 20.91 -9.69
N ARG A 15 -17.69 19.80 -10.13
CA ARG A 15 -16.93 18.68 -10.74
C ARG A 15 -16.16 19.13 -11.98
N ASP A 16 -16.80 19.90 -12.85
CA ASP A 16 -16.18 20.38 -14.10
C ASP A 16 -14.96 21.26 -13.80
N ASN A 17 -15.10 22.16 -12.84
CA ASN A 17 -13.99 22.99 -12.39
C ASN A 17 -12.88 22.16 -11.74
N LEU A 18 -13.21 21.09 -10.99
CA LEU A 18 -12.22 20.18 -10.42
C LEU A 18 -11.40 19.50 -11.51
N LEU A 19 -12.07 18.93 -12.52
CA LEU A 19 -11.40 18.26 -13.64
C LEU A 19 -10.54 19.24 -14.45
N SER A 20 -11.09 20.41 -14.77
CA SER A 20 -10.38 21.47 -15.51
C SER A 20 -9.15 21.98 -14.75
N GLN A 21 -9.20 22.05 -13.42
CA GLN A 21 -8.04 22.45 -12.62
C GLN A 21 -7.01 21.33 -12.47
N LEU A 22 -7.43 20.08 -12.40
CA LEU A 22 -6.54 18.94 -12.27
C LEU A 22 -5.82 18.60 -13.57
N PHE A 23 -6.49 18.70 -14.70
CA PHE A 23 -5.98 18.31 -16.01
C PHE A 23 -4.58 18.87 -16.31
N PRO A 24 -4.34 20.20 -16.33
CA PRO A 24 -3.01 20.75 -16.64
C PRO A 24 -1.97 20.37 -15.58
N ARG A 25 -2.37 20.26 -14.30
CA ARG A 25 -1.46 19.88 -13.23
C ARG A 25 -1.03 18.42 -13.33
N LEU A 26 -1.92 17.54 -13.72
CA LEU A 26 -1.63 16.12 -13.91
C LEU A 26 -0.72 15.90 -15.13
N ILE A 27 -0.92 16.64 -16.22
CA ILE A 27 -0.02 16.63 -17.37
C ILE A 27 1.40 17.04 -16.92
N LEU A 28 1.52 18.18 -16.25
CA LEU A 28 2.80 18.65 -15.73
C LEU A 28 3.43 17.64 -14.76
N SER A 29 2.63 17.04 -13.88
CA SER A 29 3.13 16.04 -12.93
C SER A 29 3.69 14.81 -13.63
N ARG A 30 3.06 14.34 -14.72
CA ARG A 30 3.57 13.24 -15.53
C ARG A 30 4.94 13.57 -16.14
N HIS A 31 5.12 14.80 -16.63
CA HIS A 31 6.42 15.24 -17.16
C HIS A 31 7.52 15.34 -16.08
N LEU A 32 7.14 15.76 -14.87
CA LEU A 32 8.07 15.89 -13.76
C LEU A 32 8.47 14.54 -13.13
N LEU A 33 7.68 13.49 -13.32
CA LEU A 33 8.00 12.16 -12.81
C LEU A 33 9.20 11.57 -13.54
N SER A 34 10.11 10.94 -12.77
CA SER A 34 11.11 10.02 -13.31
C SER A 34 10.44 8.80 -13.96
N GLU A 35 11.17 8.03 -14.77
CA GLU A 35 10.60 6.87 -15.47
C GLU A 35 10.05 5.81 -14.49
N ASP A 36 10.68 5.65 -13.33
CA ASP A 36 10.21 4.82 -12.22
C ASP A 36 9.24 5.53 -11.27
N GLY A 37 8.90 6.81 -11.57
CA GLY A 37 8.11 7.67 -10.69
C GLY A 37 6.67 7.20 -10.50
N VAL A 38 6.14 7.47 -9.30
CA VAL A 38 4.77 7.11 -8.89
C VAL A 38 3.98 8.34 -8.46
N ILE A 39 2.71 8.36 -8.80
CA ILE A 39 1.74 9.36 -8.32
C ILE A 39 0.63 8.70 -7.53
N PHE A 40 0.30 9.28 -6.38
CA PHE A 40 -0.85 8.91 -5.57
C PHE A 40 -1.87 10.05 -5.57
N LEU A 41 -3.12 9.76 -5.90
CA LEU A 41 -4.19 10.74 -5.89
C LEU A 41 -5.31 10.28 -4.95
N SER A 42 -5.48 10.98 -3.83
CA SER A 42 -6.53 10.70 -2.86
C SER A 42 -7.81 11.44 -3.23
N ILE A 43 -8.92 10.71 -3.35
CA ILE A 43 -10.20 11.23 -3.81
C ILE A 43 -11.38 10.54 -3.13
N ASP A 44 -12.48 11.23 -2.98
CA ASP A 44 -13.72 10.68 -2.46
C ASP A 44 -14.49 9.85 -3.52
N ASP A 45 -15.39 9.01 -3.03
CA ASP A 45 -16.23 8.15 -3.86
C ASP A 45 -17.08 8.93 -4.90
N LYS A 46 -17.44 10.18 -4.61
CA LYS A 46 -18.28 11.00 -5.50
C LYS A 46 -17.58 11.35 -6.81
N ASN A 47 -16.24 11.50 -6.77
CA ASN A 47 -15.44 11.97 -7.90
C ASN A 47 -14.48 10.92 -8.44
N GLN A 48 -14.34 9.78 -7.76
CA GLN A 48 -13.34 8.74 -8.07
C GLN A 48 -13.41 8.28 -9.54
N ALA A 49 -14.58 7.94 -10.05
CA ALA A 49 -14.73 7.43 -11.42
C ALA A 49 -14.27 8.44 -12.47
N TYR A 50 -14.61 9.73 -12.31
CA TYR A 50 -14.22 10.77 -13.25
C TYR A 50 -12.72 11.06 -13.22
N ILE A 51 -12.16 11.06 -12.02
CA ILE A 51 -10.70 11.22 -11.85
C ILE A 51 -9.95 10.00 -12.40
N LYS A 52 -10.48 8.79 -12.23
CA LYS A 52 -9.90 7.57 -12.81
C LYS A 52 -9.82 7.68 -14.33
N CYS A 53 -10.92 8.08 -15.01
CA CYS A 53 -10.91 8.29 -16.45
C CYS A 53 -9.88 9.35 -16.87
N LEU A 54 -9.85 10.49 -16.17
CA LEU A 54 -8.86 11.54 -16.44
C LEU A 54 -7.42 11.05 -16.28
N MET A 55 -7.16 10.24 -15.27
CA MET A 55 -5.83 9.67 -15.03
C MET A 55 -5.46 8.64 -16.10
N ASP A 56 -6.43 7.83 -16.59
CA ASP A 56 -6.20 6.90 -17.69
C ASP A 56 -5.79 7.62 -18.97
N ASP A 57 -6.46 8.73 -19.28
CA ASP A 57 -6.14 9.54 -20.47
C ASP A 57 -4.74 10.17 -20.37
N ILE A 58 -4.31 10.60 -19.18
CA ILE A 58 -3.05 11.31 -19.01
C ILE A 58 -1.87 10.32 -18.81
N PHE A 59 -2.05 9.28 -17.99
CA PHE A 59 -0.97 8.36 -17.59
C PHE A 59 -0.92 7.07 -18.41
N ASP A 60 -1.90 6.79 -19.24
CA ASP A 60 -2.25 5.52 -19.89
C ASP A 60 -2.79 4.46 -18.89
N GLU A 61 -3.84 3.77 -19.26
CA GLU A 61 -4.45 2.73 -18.43
C GLU A 61 -3.47 1.61 -18.05
N LYS A 62 -2.53 1.27 -18.95
CA LYS A 62 -1.49 0.26 -18.70
C LYS A 62 -0.60 0.59 -17.50
N ASN A 63 -0.46 1.88 -17.15
CA ASN A 63 0.36 2.38 -16.05
C ASN A 63 -0.43 2.50 -14.74
N TYR A 64 -1.69 2.11 -14.73
CA TYR A 64 -2.48 1.98 -13.52
C TYR A 64 -2.00 0.76 -12.72
N ILE A 65 -1.68 0.98 -11.44
CA ILE A 65 -1.25 -0.09 -10.53
C ILE A 65 -2.42 -0.60 -9.71
N GLY A 66 -3.27 0.28 -9.23
CA GLY A 66 -4.42 -0.10 -8.42
C GLY A 66 -4.97 1.05 -7.58
N ASN A 67 -6.02 0.73 -6.81
CA ASN A 67 -6.58 1.62 -5.79
C ASN A 67 -6.22 1.10 -4.41
N PHE A 68 -5.88 2.02 -3.50
CA PHE A 68 -6.00 1.75 -2.08
C PHE A 68 -7.35 2.26 -1.57
N TYR A 69 -7.97 1.46 -0.70
CA TYR A 69 -9.19 1.79 0.05
C TYR A 69 -8.77 2.18 1.47
N TRP A 70 -8.65 3.48 1.72
CA TRP A 70 -8.28 3.94 3.04
C TRP A 70 -9.50 4.10 3.92
N ILE A 71 -9.59 3.25 4.96
CA ILE A 71 -10.68 3.27 5.95
C ILE A 71 -10.46 4.45 6.90
N ARG A 72 -10.95 5.62 6.49
CA ARG A 72 -10.77 6.88 7.24
C ARG A 72 -11.60 6.97 8.52
N ASN A 73 -12.75 6.32 8.52
CA ASN A 73 -13.66 6.27 9.66
C ASN A 73 -14.34 4.91 9.77
N PRO A 74 -13.77 3.97 10.53
CA PRO A 74 -14.32 2.60 10.66
C PRO A 74 -15.76 2.55 11.16
N SER A 75 -16.15 3.49 12.04
CA SER A 75 -17.51 3.53 12.62
C SER A 75 -18.56 4.08 11.65
N GLY A 76 -18.13 4.66 10.51
CA GLY A 76 -19.02 5.34 9.59
C GLY A 76 -19.63 6.63 10.15
N LYS A 77 -20.56 7.21 9.41
CA LYS A 77 -21.34 8.39 9.84
C LYS A 77 -22.77 7.97 10.13
N SER A 78 -23.25 8.27 11.31
CA SER A 78 -24.63 7.96 11.76
C SER A 78 -25.73 8.73 10.99
N ASN A 79 -25.36 9.84 10.32
CA ASN A 79 -26.32 10.73 9.67
C ASN A 79 -26.56 10.43 8.19
N SER A 80 -26.10 9.30 7.68
CA SER A 80 -26.34 8.93 6.28
C SER A 80 -27.72 8.27 6.16
N LYS A 81 -28.52 8.74 5.18
CA LYS A 81 -29.84 8.17 4.90
C LYS A 81 -29.78 6.77 4.28
N TYR A 82 -28.70 6.44 3.56
CA TYR A 82 -28.59 5.19 2.82
C TYR A 82 -27.37 4.36 3.23
N LEU A 83 -26.16 4.78 2.83
CA LEU A 83 -24.92 4.07 3.07
C LEU A 83 -23.96 4.93 3.88
N SER A 84 -23.40 4.37 4.95
CA SER A 84 -22.36 5.04 5.71
C SER A 84 -21.02 4.86 5.00
N LYS A 85 -20.43 5.94 4.49
CA LYS A 85 -19.15 5.92 3.79
C LYS A 85 -18.01 5.89 4.78
N THR A 86 -17.23 4.83 4.75
CA THR A 86 -16.14 4.57 5.70
C THR A 86 -14.75 4.84 5.12
N TYR A 87 -14.60 4.91 3.79
CA TYR A 87 -13.31 4.99 3.12
C TYR A 87 -13.23 6.11 2.07
N ASP A 88 -12.01 6.47 1.72
CA ASP A 88 -11.64 7.25 0.54
C ASP A 88 -10.75 6.39 -0.36
N TYR A 89 -10.70 6.72 -1.64
CA TYR A 89 -9.82 6.07 -2.62
C TYR A 89 -8.47 6.78 -2.67
N ILE A 90 -7.42 5.99 -2.92
CA ILE A 90 -6.11 6.51 -3.30
C ILE A 90 -5.71 5.78 -4.58
N LEU A 91 -5.81 6.48 -5.70
CA LEU A 91 -5.40 5.99 -7.01
C LEU A 91 -3.87 5.96 -7.09
N MET A 92 -3.31 4.87 -7.59
CA MET A 92 -1.87 4.72 -7.81
C MET A 92 -1.58 4.50 -9.29
N TYR A 93 -0.84 5.43 -9.86
CA TYR A 93 -0.29 5.33 -11.21
C TYR A 93 1.23 5.50 -11.19
N VAL A 94 1.87 4.93 -12.18
CA VAL A 94 3.31 5.12 -12.42
C VAL A 94 3.53 5.79 -13.77
N LYS A 95 4.68 6.38 -13.99
CA LYS A 95 5.00 6.94 -15.30
C LYS A 95 5.20 5.85 -16.33
N ASN A 96 5.99 4.82 -15.98
CA ASN A 96 6.24 3.67 -16.82
C ASN A 96 6.27 2.39 -15.96
N LYS A 97 5.31 1.50 -16.18
CA LYS A 97 5.15 0.26 -15.41
C LYS A 97 6.32 -0.70 -15.56
N ASP A 98 6.98 -0.66 -16.70
CA ASP A 98 8.13 -1.54 -16.97
C ASP A 98 9.40 -1.11 -16.21
N CYS A 99 9.44 0.16 -15.76
CA CYS A 99 10.55 0.71 -14.98
C CYS A 99 10.29 0.73 -13.47
N PHE A 100 9.03 0.50 -13.04
CA PHE A 100 8.63 0.64 -11.65
C PHE A 100 8.71 -0.69 -10.90
N GLU A 101 9.39 -0.65 -9.76
CA GLU A 101 9.37 -1.74 -8.77
C GLU A 101 8.73 -1.26 -7.47
N ILE A 102 7.74 -2.00 -6.99
CA ILE A 102 7.11 -1.69 -5.71
C ILE A 102 7.97 -2.21 -4.56
N ASN A 103 8.25 -1.33 -3.59
CA ASN A 103 8.88 -1.75 -2.36
C ASN A 103 7.90 -2.62 -1.54
N LYS A 104 8.37 -3.79 -1.14
CA LYS A 104 7.60 -4.74 -0.34
C LYS A 104 7.91 -4.49 1.13
N PRO A 105 6.97 -3.91 1.89
CA PRO A 105 7.21 -3.68 3.30
C PRO A 105 7.49 -5.00 4.03
N ASN A 106 8.57 -5.02 4.78
CA ASN A 106 8.91 -6.12 5.67
C ASN A 106 7.93 -6.15 6.84
N LYS A 107 7.28 -7.28 7.04
CA LYS A 107 6.50 -7.52 8.24
C LYS A 107 7.27 -8.48 9.13
N GLU A 108 7.57 -8.03 10.33
CA GLU A 108 8.06 -8.93 11.37
C GLU A 108 6.97 -9.96 11.70
N ILE A 109 7.27 -11.21 11.39
CA ILE A 109 6.44 -12.33 11.85
C ILE A 109 7.03 -12.76 13.16
N GLY A 110 6.48 -12.26 14.24
CA GLY A 110 6.84 -12.70 15.58
C GLY A 110 6.55 -14.20 15.77
N ILE A 111 7.14 -14.80 16.79
CA ILE A 111 6.88 -16.18 17.20
C ILE A 111 5.51 -16.39 17.85
N CYS A 112 4.62 -15.40 17.77
CA CYS A 112 3.26 -15.50 18.31
C CYS A 112 2.53 -16.72 17.74
N GLY A 113 2.09 -17.61 18.64
CA GLY A 113 1.42 -18.86 18.30
C GLY A 113 2.36 -20.03 17.96
N TYR A 114 3.67 -19.85 18.06
CA TYR A 114 4.60 -20.97 18.07
C TYR A 114 4.75 -21.55 19.47
N LYS A 115 4.92 -22.89 19.53
CA LYS A 115 5.23 -23.63 20.76
C LYS A 115 6.63 -24.17 20.68
N TRP A 116 7.34 -24.12 21.78
CA TRP A 116 8.66 -24.73 21.87
C TRP A 116 8.54 -26.25 21.93
N ASN A 117 9.32 -26.93 21.08
CA ASN A 117 9.44 -28.38 21.08
C ASN A 117 10.83 -28.75 21.66
N GLU A 118 10.86 -29.19 22.92
CA GLU A 118 12.11 -29.52 23.63
C GLU A 118 12.87 -30.64 22.95
N LYS A 119 12.19 -31.68 22.44
CA LYS A 119 12.82 -32.84 21.79
C LYS A 119 13.56 -32.51 20.51
N LEU A 120 13.08 -31.47 19.80
CA LEU A 120 13.62 -31.04 18.51
C LEU A 120 14.33 -29.70 18.59
N SER A 121 14.40 -29.10 19.80
CA SER A 121 15.02 -27.80 20.06
C SER A 121 14.65 -26.72 19.05
N ARG A 122 13.35 -26.59 18.80
CA ARG A 122 12.83 -25.63 17.81
C ARG A 122 11.42 -25.16 18.18
N TYR A 123 11.04 -24.01 17.64
CA TYR A 123 9.66 -23.49 17.72
C TYR A 123 8.81 -24.04 16.57
N GLU A 124 7.58 -24.46 16.86
CA GLU A 124 6.65 -25.08 15.93
C GLU A 124 5.28 -24.43 15.99
N LYS A 125 4.69 -24.20 14.81
CA LYS A 125 3.31 -23.70 14.66
C LYS A 125 2.58 -24.49 13.60
N LYS A 126 1.34 -24.88 13.87
CA LYS A 126 0.47 -25.46 12.84
C LYS A 126 0.22 -24.46 11.73
N LYS A 127 0.54 -24.84 10.50
CA LYS A 127 0.38 -24.00 9.31
C LYS A 127 -0.89 -24.35 8.55
N ASN A 128 -0.91 -25.51 7.92
CA ASN A 128 -2.01 -25.99 7.09
C ASN A 128 -2.31 -27.45 7.39
N VAL A 129 -3.58 -27.85 7.27
CA VAL A 129 -3.93 -29.26 7.20
C VAL A 129 -3.52 -29.80 5.82
N LEU A 130 -3.04 -31.03 5.76
CA LEU A 130 -2.61 -31.67 4.49
C LEU A 130 -3.78 -31.77 3.50
N GLU A 131 -4.99 -31.93 3.95
CA GLU A 131 -6.19 -32.01 3.11
C GLU A 131 -6.49 -30.64 2.47
N LYS A 132 -6.75 -30.63 1.17
CA LYS A 132 -7.17 -29.43 0.43
C LYS A 132 -8.63 -29.10 0.73
N GLY A 133 -8.92 -27.84 1.06
CA GLY A 133 -10.27 -27.28 1.21
C GLY A 133 -10.56 -26.21 0.17
N GLY A 134 -11.84 -25.82 0.02
CA GLY A 134 -12.28 -24.81 -0.94
C GLY A 134 -12.42 -25.34 -2.38
N GLU A 135 -12.40 -24.43 -3.33
CA GLU A 135 -12.41 -24.76 -4.76
C GLU A 135 -11.22 -25.68 -5.12
N ASP A 136 -11.37 -26.50 -6.15
CA ASP A 136 -10.40 -27.52 -6.59
C ASP A 136 -10.02 -28.52 -5.48
N SER A 137 -10.91 -28.81 -4.55
CA SER A 137 -10.62 -29.75 -3.46
C SER A 137 -10.93 -31.20 -3.78
N ASN A 138 -11.50 -31.48 -4.94
CA ASN A 138 -11.90 -32.80 -5.35
C ASN A 138 -10.75 -33.61 -5.96
N LEU A 139 -10.72 -34.89 -5.69
CA LEU A 139 -9.68 -35.79 -6.20
C LEU A 139 -9.73 -35.97 -7.71
N ILE A 140 -10.90 -35.84 -8.32
CA ILE A 140 -11.10 -35.95 -9.77
C ILE A 140 -10.30 -34.91 -10.55
N ASP A 141 -10.10 -33.72 -9.98
CA ASP A 141 -9.34 -32.63 -10.63
C ASP A 141 -7.84 -32.93 -10.67
N ARG A 142 -7.34 -33.65 -9.66
CA ARG A 142 -5.93 -34.05 -9.53
C ARG A 142 -5.79 -35.47 -8.96
N PRO A 143 -6.01 -36.49 -9.80
CA PRO A 143 -6.10 -37.88 -9.36
C PRO A 143 -4.90 -38.43 -8.60
N TYR A 144 -3.70 -37.91 -8.85
CA TYR A 144 -2.47 -38.36 -8.18
C TYR A 144 -2.30 -37.85 -6.74
N LEU A 145 -3.23 -37.00 -6.24
CA LEU A 145 -3.18 -36.42 -4.89
C LEU A 145 -4.06 -37.18 -3.87
N GLY A 146 -4.33 -38.48 -4.10
CA GLY A 146 -5.11 -39.34 -3.23
C GLY A 146 -4.33 -40.46 -2.55
N TYR A 147 -3.01 -40.39 -2.52
CA TYR A 147 -2.19 -41.44 -1.90
C TYR A 147 -2.54 -41.67 -0.43
N VAL A 148 -2.34 -42.91 0.05
CA VAL A 148 -2.59 -43.28 1.43
C VAL A 148 -1.42 -42.90 2.30
N VAL A 149 -1.66 -42.26 3.44
CA VAL A 149 -0.66 -42.01 4.47
C VAL A 149 -0.90 -43.02 5.60
N TRP A 150 0.05 -43.92 5.80
CA TRP A 150 0.06 -44.90 6.86
C TRP A 150 0.73 -44.33 8.10
N TYR A 151 0.04 -44.28 9.22
CA TYR A 151 0.55 -43.78 10.49
C TYR A 151 0.37 -44.78 11.61
N ASN A 152 1.43 -45.08 12.33
CA ASN A 152 1.36 -45.90 13.53
C ASN A 152 1.47 -45.03 14.79
N PRO A 153 0.39 -44.85 15.55
CA PRO A 153 0.39 -43.99 16.74
C PRO A 153 1.28 -44.47 17.88
N LYS A 154 1.62 -45.78 17.92
CA LYS A 154 2.48 -46.37 18.98
C LYS A 154 3.94 -46.14 18.71
N THR A 155 4.38 -46.27 17.45
CA THR A 155 5.81 -46.14 17.05
C THR A 155 6.10 -44.77 16.44
N ASN A 156 5.09 -43.96 16.09
CA ASN A 156 5.18 -42.73 15.30
C ASN A 156 5.75 -42.93 13.88
N GLU A 157 5.75 -44.16 13.39
CA GLU A 157 6.17 -44.44 12.04
C GLU A 157 5.14 -43.95 11.01
N VAL A 158 5.66 -43.37 9.95
CA VAL A 158 4.82 -42.81 8.86
C VAL A 158 5.45 -43.20 7.52
N TYR A 159 4.62 -43.66 6.61
CA TYR A 159 5.01 -43.82 5.20
C TYR A 159 3.81 -43.63 4.28
N THR A 160 4.06 -43.46 3.00
CA THR A 160 3.03 -43.23 1.98
C THR A 160 2.94 -44.42 1.02
N ASP A 161 1.73 -44.67 0.55
CA ASP A 161 1.48 -45.78 -0.39
C ASP A 161 0.51 -45.35 -1.49
N THR A 162 0.81 -45.77 -2.70
CA THR A 162 -0.05 -45.61 -3.90
C THR A 162 -0.60 -46.94 -4.40
N SER A 163 -0.13 -48.09 -3.91
CA SER A 163 -0.52 -49.39 -4.40
C SER A 163 -1.97 -49.79 -4.07
N SER A 164 -2.53 -49.18 -3.04
CA SER A 164 -3.95 -49.42 -2.64
C SER A 164 -4.93 -48.51 -3.34
N TYR A 165 -4.49 -47.77 -4.35
CA TYR A 165 -5.25 -46.74 -5.01
C TYR A 165 -4.77 -46.53 -6.45
N ASP A 166 -5.68 -46.55 -7.39
CA ASP A 166 -5.40 -46.39 -8.80
C ASP A 166 -5.90 -45.04 -9.35
N PRO A 167 -4.99 -44.06 -9.54
CA PRO A 167 -5.37 -42.72 -10.00
C PRO A 167 -5.98 -42.73 -11.43
N THR A 168 -5.73 -43.75 -12.24
CA THR A 168 -6.27 -43.81 -13.61
C THR A 168 -7.74 -44.13 -13.60
N LYS A 169 -8.23 -44.84 -12.58
CA LYS A 169 -9.63 -45.24 -12.46
C LYS A 169 -10.54 -44.14 -11.92
N ILE A 170 -9.99 -43.09 -11.32
CA ILE A 170 -10.80 -42.04 -10.66
C ILE A 170 -11.74 -41.33 -11.64
N ARG A 171 -11.32 -41.15 -12.89
CA ARG A 171 -12.16 -40.52 -13.93
C ARG A 171 -13.25 -41.45 -14.47
N LEU A 172 -13.13 -42.74 -14.20
CA LEU A 172 -14.02 -43.79 -14.73
C LEU A 172 -15.03 -44.29 -13.68
N VAL A 173 -14.81 -43.98 -12.40
CA VAL A 173 -15.61 -44.51 -11.29
C VAL A 173 -16.70 -43.54 -10.92
N ASN A 174 -17.91 -44.07 -10.74
CA ASN A 174 -19.02 -43.32 -10.15
C ASN A 174 -18.58 -42.80 -8.77
N ILE A 175 -18.74 -41.51 -8.52
CA ILE A 175 -18.19 -40.74 -7.40
C ILE A 175 -18.51 -41.32 -5.99
N SER A 176 -19.51 -42.22 -5.92
CA SER A 176 -19.92 -42.89 -4.68
C SER A 176 -19.14 -44.17 -4.38
N SER A 177 -18.35 -44.71 -5.32
CA SER A 177 -17.64 -45.98 -5.16
C SER A 177 -16.38 -45.84 -4.28
N GLU A 178 -15.99 -46.95 -3.65
CA GLU A 178 -14.73 -47.03 -2.91
C GLU A 178 -13.55 -47.12 -3.88
N ILE A 179 -12.61 -46.20 -3.76
CA ILE A 179 -11.44 -46.11 -4.64
C ILE A 179 -10.19 -46.75 -4.04
N TYR A 180 -10.22 -47.03 -2.73
CA TYR A 180 -9.14 -47.69 -2.03
C TYR A 180 -9.40 -49.17 -1.84
N ASP A 181 -8.48 -50.02 -2.29
CA ASP A 181 -8.59 -51.46 -2.11
C ASP A 181 -8.26 -51.89 -0.68
N LYS A 182 -9.27 -51.81 0.18
CA LYS A 182 -9.18 -52.20 1.59
C LYS A 182 -9.05 -53.72 1.78
N ASN A 183 -9.33 -54.51 0.73
CA ASN A 183 -9.25 -55.95 0.76
C ASN A 183 -7.89 -56.49 0.30
N SER A 184 -6.98 -55.62 -0.14
CA SER A 184 -5.65 -56.07 -0.53
C SER A 184 -4.88 -56.66 0.66
N SER A 185 -4.02 -57.63 0.39
CA SER A 185 -3.15 -58.26 1.39
C SER A 185 -2.28 -57.18 2.11
N LYS A 186 -1.81 -56.22 1.36
CA LYS A 186 -0.98 -55.14 1.86
C LYS A 186 -1.75 -54.24 2.84
N TRP A 187 -3.01 -53.89 2.53
CA TRP A 187 -3.86 -53.12 3.42
C TRP A 187 -4.08 -53.84 4.75
N ARG A 188 -4.50 -55.12 4.66
CA ARG A 188 -4.73 -55.95 5.86
C ARG A 188 -3.47 -56.10 6.72
N ASN A 189 -2.33 -56.39 6.11
CA ASN A 189 -1.04 -56.52 6.81
C ASN A 189 -0.65 -55.22 7.54
N ASN A 190 -0.86 -54.05 6.93
CA ASN A 190 -0.56 -52.77 7.57
C ASN A 190 -1.46 -52.54 8.79
N VAL A 191 -2.74 -52.79 8.70
CA VAL A 191 -3.68 -52.69 9.82
C VAL A 191 -3.29 -53.66 10.96
N GLN A 192 -2.92 -54.89 10.62
CA GLN A 192 -2.43 -55.89 11.63
C GLN A 192 -1.16 -55.43 12.32
N LYS A 193 -0.28 -54.70 11.65
CA LYS A 193 0.95 -54.10 12.22
C LYS A 193 0.66 -52.82 13.03
N GLY A 194 -0.59 -52.43 13.18
CA GLY A 194 -1.01 -51.25 13.96
C GLY A 194 -0.96 -49.92 13.22
N PHE A 195 -0.79 -49.95 11.89
CA PHE A 195 -0.88 -48.73 11.09
C PHE A 195 -2.33 -48.34 10.81
N ILE A 196 -2.60 -47.06 10.87
CA ILE A 196 -3.87 -46.47 10.54
C ILE A 196 -3.79 -45.81 9.15
N PRO A 197 -4.67 -46.16 8.20
CA PRO A 197 -4.72 -45.51 6.92
C PRO A 197 -5.39 -44.15 7.01
N ILE A 198 -4.68 -43.08 6.65
CA ILE A 198 -5.24 -41.73 6.55
C ILE A 198 -5.36 -41.40 5.07
N VAL A 199 -6.59 -41.15 4.65
CA VAL A 199 -6.95 -40.82 3.26
C VAL A 199 -7.73 -39.52 3.21
N PRO A 200 -7.77 -38.81 2.06
CA PRO A 200 -8.62 -37.63 1.91
C PRO A 200 -10.09 -37.97 2.17
N LYS A 201 -10.76 -37.16 2.99
CA LYS A 201 -12.17 -37.39 3.36
C LYS A 201 -13.09 -37.18 2.17
N LYS A 202 -14.20 -37.93 2.14
CA LYS A 202 -15.33 -37.66 1.25
C LYS A 202 -16.08 -36.40 1.72
N ARG A 203 -16.44 -35.56 0.76
CA ARG A 203 -17.30 -34.38 0.95
C ARG A 203 -18.36 -34.41 -0.13
N ASN A 204 -19.62 -34.33 0.25
CA ASN A 204 -20.74 -34.43 -0.71
C ASN A 204 -20.63 -35.66 -1.66
N GLY A 205 -20.22 -36.79 -1.10
CA GLY A 205 -20.04 -38.03 -1.85
C GLY A 205 -18.75 -38.16 -2.65
N MET A 206 -17.98 -37.11 -2.82
CA MET A 206 -16.72 -37.09 -3.56
C MET A 206 -15.50 -37.17 -2.64
N TYR A 207 -14.48 -37.91 -3.06
CA TYR A 207 -13.20 -37.89 -2.38
C TYR A 207 -12.50 -36.54 -2.53
N GLY A 208 -12.04 -35.99 -1.40
CA GLY A 208 -11.10 -34.88 -1.39
C GLY A 208 -9.71 -35.29 -1.85
N ARG A 209 -8.80 -34.34 -1.88
CA ARG A 209 -7.40 -34.55 -2.23
C ARG A 209 -6.41 -33.92 -1.25
N TRP A 210 -5.16 -34.36 -1.32
CA TRP A 210 -4.09 -33.71 -0.60
C TRP A 210 -3.68 -32.39 -1.30
N ARG A 211 -3.03 -31.50 -0.53
CA ARG A 211 -2.51 -30.23 -1.04
C ARG A 211 -1.26 -30.39 -1.89
N MET A 212 -0.53 -31.48 -1.72
CA MET A 212 0.76 -31.70 -2.34
C MET A 212 0.98 -33.15 -2.76
N GLY A 213 1.90 -33.35 -3.68
CA GLY A 213 2.32 -34.68 -4.14
C GLY A 213 3.11 -35.44 -3.06
N LYS A 214 3.20 -36.75 -3.29
CA LYS A 214 3.85 -37.72 -2.40
C LYS A 214 5.32 -37.36 -2.11
N GLU A 215 6.09 -37.03 -3.12
CA GLU A 215 7.53 -36.72 -3.00
C GLU A 215 7.75 -35.51 -2.08
N LYS A 216 6.93 -34.47 -2.21
CA LYS A 216 7.00 -33.31 -1.35
C LYS A 216 6.59 -33.63 0.07
N PHE A 217 5.55 -34.45 0.26
CA PHE A 217 5.13 -34.91 1.58
C PHE A 217 6.26 -35.70 2.27
N GLU A 218 6.87 -36.66 1.58
CA GLU A 218 7.96 -37.48 2.12
C GLU A 218 9.23 -36.68 2.44
N ARG A 219 9.53 -35.65 1.62
CA ARG A 219 10.63 -34.73 1.95
C ARG A 219 10.37 -34.00 3.27
N LEU A 220 9.18 -33.41 3.43
CA LEU A 220 8.80 -32.72 4.66
C LEU A 220 8.69 -33.67 5.85
N LEU A 221 8.40 -34.96 5.61
CA LEU A 221 8.41 -35.98 6.65
C LEU A 221 9.83 -36.22 7.19
N ARG A 222 10.83 -36.32 6.30
CA ARG A 222 12.25 -36.39 6.71
C ARG A 222 12.71 -35.18 7.50
N GLU A 223 12.17 -34.01 7.16
CA GLU A 223 12.42 -32.76 7.89
C GLU A 223 11.62 -32.67 9.22
N LYS A 224 10.85 -33.70 9.58
CA LYS A 224 9.98 -33.73 10.77
C LYS A 224 9.00 -32.55 10.83
N ARG A 225 8.42 -32.19 9.71
CA ARG A 225 7.51 -31.04 9.57
C ARG A 225 6.02 -31.42 9.54
N TRP A 226 5.68 -32.59 10.06
CA TRP A 226 4.29 -33.06 10.15
C TRP A 226 3.87 -33.33 11.58
N LEU A 227 2.64 -32.94 11.91
CA LEU A 227 1.98 -33.22 13.17
C LEU A 227 0.73 -34.05 12.89
N PHE A 228 0.60 -35.19 13.57
CA PHE A 228 -0.54 -36.08 13.51
C PHE A 228 -1.37 -35.93 14.77
N GLU A 229 -2.62 -35.47 14.62
CA GLU A 229 -3.55 -35.27 15.74
C GLU A 229 -4.96 -35.72 15.38
N LYS A 230 -5.73 -36.13 16.40
CA LYS A 230 -7.15 -36.39 16.23
C LYS A 230 -7.95 -35.08 16.28
N ASP A 231 -8.91 -34.96 15.36
CA ASP A 231 -9.88 -33.87 15.40
C ASP A 231 -10.97 -34.14 16.46
N LYS A 232 -11.92 -33.21 16.58
CA LYS A 232 -13.04 -33.30 17.55
C LYS A 232 -13.90 -34.55 17.35
N ASN A 233 -13.88 -35.13 16.17
CA ASN A 233 -14.65 -36.34 15.82
C ASN A 233 -13.84 -37.63 16.03
N GLY A 234 -12.60 -37.51 16.49
CA GLY A 234 -11.69 -38.64 16.68
C GLY A 234 -10.91 -39.06 15.43
N ASP A 235 -11.10 -38.37 14.31
CA ASP A 235 -10.39 -38.66 13.05
C ASP A 235 -8.99 -38.07 13.02
N TRP A 236 -8.03 -38.82 12.50
CA TRP A 236 -6.67 -38.35 12.35
C TRP A 236 -6.56 -37.27 11.28
N ARG A 237 -5.88 -36.17 11.65
CA ARG A 237 -5.53 -35.04 10.79
C ARG A 237 -4.04 -34.86 10.74
N ILE A 238 -3.55 -34.45 9.59
CA ILE A 238 -2.13 -34.22 9.32
C ILE A 238 -1.92 -32.71 9.10
N TYR A 239 -1.13 -32.08 9.95
CA TYR A 239 -0.82 -30.65 9.88
C TYR A 239 0.60 -30.43 9.47
N GLU A 240 0.84 -29.57 8.48
CA GLU A 240 2.15 -29.05 8.17
C GLU A 240 2.59 -28.11 9.30
N LEU A 241 3.81 -28.28 9.76
CA LEU A 241 4.43 -27.42 10.76
C LEU A 241 5.28 -26.33 10.09
N ASP A 242 5.06 -25.09 10.46
CA ASP A 242 6.03 -24.02 10.28
C ASP A 242 7.00 -24.07 11.46
N ILE A 243 8.29 -24.14 11.15
CA ILE A 243 9.35 -24.35 12.13
C ILE A 243 10.36 -23.20 12.11
N THR A 244 10.88 -22.85 13.28
CA THR A 244 12.00 -21.92 13.42
C THR A 244 12.89 -22.33 14.59
N GLU A 245 14.18 -22.24 14.40
CA GLU A 245 15.17 -22.55 15.43
C GLU A 245 15.50 -21.33 16.29
N LYS A 246 15.18 -20.13 15.79
CA LYS A 246 15.48 -18.86 16.45
C LYS A 246 14.24 -18.25 17.08
N ASN A 247 14.40 -17.69 18.27
CA ASN A 247 13.40 -16.87 18.94
C ASN A 247 13.40 -15.42 18.40
N GLU A 248 13.77 -15.24 17.15
CA GLU A 248 13.84 -13.94 16.51
C GLU A 248 12.68 -13.77 15.53
N PRO A 249 12.10 -12.58 15.44
CA PRO A 249 11.08 -12.29 14.45
C PRO A 249 11.66 -12.48 13.03
N ARG A 250 10.93 -13.20 12.20
CA ARG A 250 11.29 -13.36 10.79
C ARG A 250 10.75 -12.19 10.01
N ASN A 251 11.62 -11.51 9.31
CA ASN A 251 11.21 -10.53 8.32
C ASN A 251 10.73 -11.24 7.05
N ARG A 252 9.50 -11.00 6.68
CA ARG A 252 8.93 -11.52 5.44
C ARG A 252 8.40 -10.38 4.60
N GLU A 253 8.82 -10.32 3.36
CA GLU A 253 8.28 -9.39 2.38
C GLU A 253 6.87 -9.80 1.98
N PHE A 254 5.95 -8.85 1.98
CA PHE A 254 4.59 -9.04 1.51
C PHE A 254 4.25 -7.99 0.48
N LEU A 255 3.46 -8.36 -0.51
CA LEU A 255 2.86 -7.35 -1.38
C LEU A 255 1.95 -6.44 -0.54
N PRO A 256 1.97 -5.13 -0.79
CA PRO A 256 1.03 -4.20 -0.18
C PRO A 256 -0.41 -4.67 -0.38
N LYS A 257 -1.22 -4.55 0.67
CA LYS A 257 -2.66 -4.78 0.54
C LYS A 257 -3.32 -3.51 0.03
N ASP A 258 -4.38 -3.67 -0.73
CA ASP A 258 -5.21 -2.58 -1.23
C ASP A 258 -6.06 -1.89 -0.15
N THR A 259 -6.21 -2.51 1.02
CA THR A 259 -6.99 -1.97 2.14
C THR A 259 -6.08 -1.44 3.24
N ILE A 260 -6.27 -0.17 3.61
CA ILE A 260 -5.56 0.52 4.68
C ILE A 260 -6.55 0.81 5.80
N ASP A 261 -6.56 0.00 6.86
CA ASP A 261 -7.50 0.03 7.98
C ASP A 261 -6.87 0.33 9.34
N TRP A 262 -5.55 0.48 9.38
CA TRP A 262 -4.76 0.64 10.60
C TRP A 262 -4.52 2.10 11.01
N VAL A 263 -4.96 3.08 10.20
CA VAL A 263 -4.85 4.52 10.52
C VAL A 263 -6.10 5.28 10.09
N SER A 264 -6.65 6.12 10.97
CA SER A 264 -7.89 6.86 10.75
C SER A 264 -7.70 8.37 10.81
N ASN A 265 -8.70 9.13 10.36
CA ASN A 265 -8.72 10.60 10.42
C ASN A 265 -8.62 11.16 11.85
N SER A 266 -9.16 10.46 12.84
CA SER A 266 -9.13 10.92 14.22
C SER A 266 -7.70 11.02 14.78
N VAL A 267 -6.84 10.10 14.37
CA VAL A 267 -5.41 10.12 14.71
C VAL A 267 -4.75 11.37 14.12
N ALA A 268 -4.98 11.66 12.85
CA ALA A 268 -4.40 12.81 12.16
C ALA A 268 -4.83 14.16 12.77
N THR A 269 -6.12 14.27 13.13
CA THR A 269 -6.62 15.51 13.78
C THR A 269 -6.00 15.72 15.15
N ARG A 270 -5.85 14.65 15.92
CA ARG A 270 -5.21 14.71 17.24
C ARG A 270 -3.73 15.08 17.11
N GLU A 271 -3.01 14.46 16.20
CA GLU A 271 -1.60 14.74 15.91
C GLU A 271 -1.41 16.21 15.49
N LEU A 272 -2.21 16.71 14.54
CA LEU A 272 -2.13 18.11 14.12
C LEU A 272 -2.36 19.06 15.29
N LYS A 273 -3.27 18.75 16.21
CA LYS A 273 -3.54 19.57 17.40
C LYS A 273 -2.40 19.56 18.41
N THR A 274 -1.58 18.51 18.50
CA THR A 274 -0.37 18.56 19.34
C THR A 274 0.68 19.52 18.79
N ILE A 275 0.68 19.75 17.46
CA ILE A 275 1.59 20.70 16.78
C ILE A 275 0.97 22.10 16.73
N LEU A 276 -0.31 22.21 16.38
CA LEU A 276 -1.07 23.44 16.19
C LEU A 276 -2.33 23.42 17.09
N PRO A 277 -2.22 23.70 18.39
CA PRO A 277 -3.34 23.54 19.34
C PRO A 277 -4.59 24.35 18.99
N THR A 278 -4.40 25.55 18.45
CA THR A 278 -5.47 26.50 18.13
C THR A 278 -6.03 26.39 16.71
N THR A 279 -5.48 25.47 15.91
CA THR A 279 -5.88 25.35 14.49
C THR A 279 -7.35 24.98 14.32
N LYS A 280 -8.00 25.64 13.38
CA LYS A 280 -9.35 25.30 12.91
C LYS A 280 -9.33 24.36 11.69
N PHE A 281 -8.15 23.96 11.24
CA PHE A 281 -8.01 23.03 10.11
C PHE A 281 -8.50 21.64 10.51
N ILE A 282 -9.42 21.10 9.72
CA ILE A 282 -10.05 19.80 10.00
C ILE A 282 -9.73 18.79 8.89
N TYR A 283 -9.74 17.51 9.27
CA TYR A 283 -9.46 16.38 8.39
C TYR A 283 -8.09 16.41 7.70
N PRO A 284 -6.99 16.67 8.41
CA PRO A 284 -5.66 16.45 7.86
C PRO A 284 -5.51 14.97 7.47
N LYS A 285 -4.64 14.67 6.50
CA LYS A 285 -4.25 13.27 6.26
C LYS A 285 -3.31 12.80 7.38
N PRO A 286 -3.38 11.53 7.81
CA PRO A 286 -2.44 10.98 8.79
C PRO A 286 -1.01 10.94 8.25
N VAL A 287 -0.03 11.28 9.07
CA VAL A 287 1.39 11.20 8.71
C VAL A 287 1.78 9.76 8.35
N ASP A 288 1.33 8.79 9.13
CA ASP A 288 1.64 7.38 8.88
C ASP A 288 1.09 6.86 7.55
N LEU A 289 -0.09 7.33 7.12
CA LEU A 289 -0.63 7.01 5.81
C LEU A 289 0.31 7.49 4.70
N ILE A 290 0.74 8.74 4.78
CA ILE A 290 1.61 9.33 3.74
C ILE A 290 3.00 8.71 3.78
N LYS A 291 3.55 8.42 4.96
CA LYS A 291 4.80 7.65 5.11
C LYS A 291 4.72 6.30 4.41
N TYR A 292 3.62 5.57 4.63
CA TYR A 292 3.39 4.29 3.98
C TYR A 292 3.39 4.43 2.46
N LEU A 293 2.63 5.37 1.90
CA LEU A 293 2.58 5.58 0.44
C LEU A 293 3.95 5.94 -0.14
N ILE A 294 4.70 6.86 0.49
CA ILE A 294 6.06 7.22 0.06
C ILE A 294 6.99 6.01 0.14
N SER A 295 6.86 5.17 1.17
CA SER A 295 7.71 4.00 1.36
C SER A 295 7.49 2.89 0.33
N LEU A 296 6.39 2.91 -0.43
CA LEU A 296 6.14 1.97 -1.53
C LEU A 296 7.08 2.18 -2.71
N HIS A 297 7.70 3.34 -2.83
CA HIS A 297 8.79 3.57 -3.78
C HIS A 297 10.13 3.21 -3.13
N PRO A 298 10.97 2.36 -3.78
CA PRO A 298 12.20 1.84 -3.17
C PRO A 298 13.31 2.89 -2.98
N ASN A 299 13.27 3.98 -3.77
CA ASN A 299 14.31 5.01 -3.73
C ASN A 299 14.22 5.87 -2.47
N LYS A 300 15.19 5.69 -1.56
CA LYS A 300 15.29 6.45 -0.31
C LYS A 300 15.83 7.89 -0.49
N SER A 301 16.18 8.28 -1.71
CA SER A 301 16.61 9.63 -2.08
C SER A 301 15.64 10.28 -3.08
N ALA A 302 14.40 9.79 -3.17
CA ALA A 302 13.40 10.33 -4.08
C ALA A 302 13.05 11.78 -3.75
N LYS A 303 12.68 12.55 -4.79
CA LYS A 303 12.06 13.87 -4.66
C LYS A 303 10.55 13.70 -4.58
N VAL A 304 9.93 14.19 -3.52
CA VAL A 304 8.49 14.10 -3.26
C VAL A 304 7.84 15.43 -3.54
N LEU A 305 6.91 15.47 -4.50
CA LEU A 305 6.14 16.67 -4.85
C LEU A 305 4.70 16.54 -4.37
N ASP A 306 4.21 17.51 -3.62
CA ASP A 306 2.80 17.66 -3.26
C ASP A 306 2.31 19.05 -3.66
N PHE A 307 1.55 19.12 -4.75
CA PHE A 307 1.01 20.39 -5.25
C PHE A 307 -0.39 20.74 -4.70
N TYR A 308 -0.85 20.01 -3.68
CA TYR A 308 -2.04 20.28 -2.86
C TYR A 308 -1.72 20.12 -1.37
N GLY A 309 -0.66 20.75 -0.91
CA GLY A 309 -0.03 20.56 0.39
C GLY A 309 -0.92 20.64 1.62
N GLY A 310 -2.04 21.37 1.55
CA GLY A 310 -3.02 21.46 2.64
C GLY A 310 -2.39 21.82 3.98
N SER A 311 -2.37 20.86 4.92
CA SER A 311 -1.76 21.03 6.24
C SER A 311 -0.27 20.66 6.32
N GLY A 312 0.40 20.35 5.18
CA GLY A 312 1.83 20.01 5.17
C GLY A 312 2.15 18.58 5.64
N THR A 313 1.20 17.67 5.57
CA THR A 313 1.40 16.28 6.02
C THR A 313 2.50 15.56 5.23
N THR A 314 2.60 15.82 3.93
CA THR A 314 3.59 15.17 3.06
C THR A 314 5.02 15.54 3.44
N ALA A 315 5.28 16.80 3.73
CA ALA A 315 6.59 17.25 4.21
C ALA A 315 6.94 16.60 5.56
N HIS A 316 6.00 16.60 6.52
CA HIS A 316 6.17 15.94 7.83
C HIS A 316 6.48 14.45 7.65
N ALA A 317 5.68 13.75 6.86
CA ALA A 317 5.86 12.33 6.57
C ALA A 317 7.23 12.01 5.94
N THR A 318 7.70 12.86 5.02
CA THR A 318 9.00 12.70 4.37
C THR A 318 10.14 12.83 5.37
N MET A 319 10.09 13.84 6.26
CA MET A 319 11.09 14.02 7.31
C MET A 319 11.10 12.88 8.32
N GLU A 320 9.93 12.39 8.75
CA GLU A 320 9.85 11.22 9.62
C GLU A 320 10.39 9.95 8.97
N LEU A 321 10.05 9.73 7.70
CA LEU A 321 10.51 8.56 6.98
C LEU A 321 12.05 8.56 6.86
N ASN A 322 12.66 9.71 6.52
CA ASN A 322 14.11 9.86 6.49
C ASN A 322 14.75 9.58 7.86
N ARG A 323 14.14 10.07 8.95
CA ARG A 323 14.60 9.77 10.33
C ARG A 323 14.56 8.29 10.64
N ASN A 324 13.50 7.59 10.20
CA ASN A 324 13.27 6.18 10.52
C ASN A 324 14.18 5.24 9.70
N ASP A 325 14.34 5.50 8.41
CA ASP A 325 15.04 4.58 7.50
C ASP A 325 16.39 5.11 7.00
N LYS A 326 16.84 6.25 7.58
CA LYS A 326 18.09 6.96 7.22
C LYS A 326 18.15 7.32 5.73
N GLY A 327 17.00 7.59 5.13
CA GLY A 327 16.88 8.08 3.77
C GLY A 327 17.24 9.55 3.64
N ASN A 328 17.40 10.00 2.40
CA ASN A 328 17.71 11.38 2.05
C ASN A 328 16.69 11.94 1.05
N ARG A 329 15.41 11.66 1.26
CA ARG A 329 14.33 12.18 0.43
C ARG A 329 14.21 13.69 0.64
N THR A 330 13.93 14.40 -0.42
CA THR A 330 13.59 15.83 -0.40
C THR A 330 12.12 16.01 -0.72
N PHE A 331 11.54 17.14 -0.31
CA PHE A 331 10.14 17.44 -0.61
C PHE A 331 9.98 18.84 -1.18
N ILE A 332 8.98 18.99 -2.03
CA ILE A 332 8.44 20.27 -2.52
C ILE A 332 6.94 20.24 -2.24
N VAL A 333 6.44 21.21 -1.48
CA VAL A 333 5.02 21.30 -1.14
C VAL A 333 4.47 22.63 -1.61
N CYS A 334 3.47 22.61 -2.48
CA CYS A 334 2.82 23.80 -2.98
C CYS A 334 1.45 23.98 -2.33
N SER A 335 1.12 25.18 -1.93
CA SER A 335 -0.18 25.54 -1.37
C SER A 335 -0.59 26.94 -1.81
N ASN A 336 -1.86 27.28 -1.64
CA ASN A 336 -2.39 28.61 -1.91
C ASN A 336 -2.72 29.37 -0.63
N ILE A 337 -2.88 30.68 -0.76
CA ILE A 337 -3.25 31.58 0.34
C ILE A 337 -4.80 31.64 0.45
N ASP A 338 -5.44 30.47 0.66
CA ASP A 338 -6.88 30.42 0.91
C ASP A 338 -7.17 30.68 2.39
N LYS A 339 -8.06 31.63 2.67
CA LYS A 339 -8.40 32.05 4.04
C LYS A 339 -9.43 31.17 4.74
N GLY A 340 -9.96 30.15 4.05
CA GLY A 340 -10.84 29.15 4.64
C GLY A 340 -12.05 29.76 5.36
N LYS A 341 -12.84 30.56 4.66
CA LYS A 341 -14.00 31.29 5.24
C LYS A 341 -13.63 32.20 6.42
N GLY A 342 -12.43 32.79 6.37
CA GLY A 342 -11.94 33.69 7.43
C GLY A 342 -11.34 32.99 8.64
N ASN A 343 -11.24 31.67 8.62
CA ASN A 343 -10.61 30.92 9.74
C ASN A 343 -9.08 31.03 9.77
N PHE A 344 -8.46 31.42 8.65
CA PHE A 344 -7.01 31.53 8.49
C PHE A 344 -6.66 32.92 7.95
N PRO A 345 -6.39 33.91 8.82
CA PRO A 345 -6.19 35.32 8.43
C PRO A 345 -5.09 35.51 7.37
N ASN A 346 -3.97 34.76 7.49
CA ASN A 346 -2.84 34.80 6.56
C ASN A 346 -2.92 33.71 5.47
N GLY A 347 -3.98 32.89 5.50
CA GLY A 347 -4.19 31.76 4.57
C GLY A 347 -3.63 30.44 5.10
N ILE A 348 -4.21 29.33 4.61
CA ILE A 348 -3.85 27.95 5.01
C ILE A 348 -2.36 27.68 4.79
N ALA A 349 -1.77 28.20 3.71
CA ALA A 349 -0.34 28.03 3.44
C ALA A 349 0.55 28.55 4.56
N ILE A 350 0.16 29.66 5.21
CA ILE A 350 0.96 30.30 6.27
C ILE A 350 0.52 29.82 7.65
N ASP A 351 -0.78 29.94 7.95
CA ASP A 351 -1.28 29.68 9.30
C ASP A 351 -1.29 28.19 9.67
N VAL A 352 -1.24 27.31 8.68
CA VAL A 352 -1.29 25.87 8.92
C VAL A 352 -0.03 25.16 8.40
N LEU A 353 0.24 25.22 7.09
CA LEU A 353 1.34 24.47 6.47
C LEU A 353 2.69 24.95 6.97
N TYR A 354 2.99 26.24 6.78
CA TYR A 354 4.27 26.82 7.19
C TYR A 354 4.46 26.73 8.69
N GLU A 355 3.46 27.12 9.48
CA GLU A 355 3.54 27.08 10.93
C GLU A 355 3.75 25.65 11.47
N ARG A 356 3.09 24.64 10.88
CA ARG A 356 3.35 23.22 11.18
C ARG A 356 4.81 22.88 10.94
N LEU A 357 5.33 23.20 9.74
CA LEU A 357 6.71 22.87 9.37
C LEU A 357 7.71 23.61 10.27
N LEU A 358 7.49 24.89 10.54
CA LEU A 358 8.34 25.66 11.44
C LEU A 358 8.45 24.98 12.81
N ARG A 359 7.32 24.60 13.40
CA ARG A 359 7.27 23.98 14.74
C ARG A 359 7.98 22.64 14.78
N ILE A 360 7.74 21.76 13.83
CA ILE A 360 8.36 20.43 13.85
C ILE A 360 9.85 20.46 13.43
N ILE A 361 10.26 21.44 12.63
CA ILE A 361 11.66 21.61 12.22
C ILE A 361 12.49 22.23 13.33
N THR A 362 11.99 23.32 13.94
CA THR A 362 12.79 24.12 14.88
C THR A 362 12.47 23.86 16.34
N GLY A 363 11.33 23.24 16.65
CA GLY A 363 10.80 23.13 18.01
C GLY A 363 10.22 24.42 18.55
N LYS A 364 10.02 25.45 17.71
CA LYS A 364 9.53 26.78 18.10
C LYS A 364 8.34 27.20 17.25
N SER A 365 7.40 27.92 17.80
CA SER A 365 6.31 28.56 17.06
C SER A 365 6.70 30.00 16.66
N SER A 366 6.04 30.54 15.64
CA SER A 366 6.24 31.94 15.23
C SER A 366 5.85 32.96 16.33
N GLY A 367 4.84 32.61 17.13
CA GLY A 367 4.32 33.47 18.23
C GLY A 367 4.78 33.05 19.63
N ASN A 368 5.81 32.23 19.80
CA ASN A 368 6.26 31.69 21.10
C ASN A 368 5.19 30.86 21.85
N GLU A 369 4.18 30.35 21.18
CA GLU A 369 3.19 29.47 21.76
C GLU A 369 3.81 28.12 22.16
N LYS A 370 3.39 27.57 23.30
CA LYS A 370 3.74 26.20 23.70
C LYS A 370 2.86 25.20 22.92
N PHE A 371 3.44 24.08 22.55
CA PHE A 371 2.73 22.99 21.88
C PHE A 371 3.29 21.63 22.31
N ASP A 372 2.42 20.62 22.37
CA ASP A 372 2.72 19.36 23.07
C ASP A 372 3.60 18.40 22.27
N TRP A 373 3.65 18.54 20.96
CA TRP A 373 4.40 17.63 20.07
C TRP A 373 5.88 17.50 20.49
N ILE A 374 6.50 18.57 20.96
CA ILE A 374 7.92 18.57 21.40
C ILE A 374 8.16 17.77 22.69
N ASN A 375 7.13 17.44 23.45
CA ASN A 375 7.26 16.65 24.68
C ASN A 375 7.65 15.19 24.37
N GLU A 376 7.20 14.68 23.23
CA GLU A 376 7.41 13.30 22.80
C GLU A 376 8.34 13.19 21.57
N ASN A 377 8.60 14.31 20.88
CA ASN A 377 9.32 14.32 19.62
C ASN A 377 10.50 15.30 19.65
N ARG A 378 11.57 14.92 18.96
CA ARG A 378 12.70 15.81 18.71
C ARG A 378 12.49 16.59 17.41
N PRO A 379 12.79 17.90 17.36
CA PRO A 379 12.78 18.68 16.13
C PRO A 379 13.63 18.03 15.03
N PHE A 380 13.23 18.26 13.77
CA PHE A 380 13.95 17.66 12.63
C PHE A 380 15.27 18.37 12.34
N ASN A 381 15.38 19.68 12.62
CA ASN A 381 16.58 20.49 12.39
C ASN A 381 17.10 20.41 10.94
N VAL A 382 16.19 20.47 9.98
CA VAL A 382 16.50 20.49 8.55
C VAL A 382 16.29 21.88 7.97
N ALA A 383 16.95 22.17 6.84
CA ALA A 383 16.70 23.41 6.10
C ALA A 383 15.31 23.38 5.43
N LEU A 384 14.66 24.53 5.38
CA LEU A 384 13.40 24.75 4.68
C LEU A 384 13.48 26.07 3.91
N ASP A 385 13.37 25.98 2.59
CA ASP A 385 13.24 27.15 1.72
C ASP A 385 11.75 27.45 1.52
N VAL A 386 11.37 28.71 1.69
CA VAL A 386 10.00 29.18 1.50
C VAL A 386 9.97 30.21 0.37
N ASN A 387 9.26 29.90 -0.70
CA ASN A 387 9.17 30.75 -1.87
C ASN A 387 7.71 31.19 -2.09
N PHE A 388 7.54 32.45 -2.43
CA PHE A 388 6.25 33.03 -2.80
C PHE A 388 6.20 33.23 -4.30
N ILE A 389 5.09 32.78 -4.92
CA ILE A 389 4.85 32.95 -6.36
C ILE A 389 3.89 34.15 -6.50
N GLU A 390 4.36 35.20 -7.09
CA GLU A 390 3.54 36.38 -7.38
C GLU A 390 3.22 36.45 -8.88
N LYS A 391 1.99 36.95 -9.17
CA LYS A 391 1.61 37.25 -10.56
C LYS A 391 2.33 38.50 -11.04
N ILE A 392 3.15 38.36 -12.04
CA ILE A 392 3.77 39.49 -12.74
C ILE A 392 2.70 40.18 -13.58
N ARG A 393 2.53 41.50 -13.40
CA ARG A 393 1.73 42.31 -14.31
C ARG A 393 2.63 42.78 -15.44
N ASN A 394 2.13 42.71 -16.69
CA ASN A 394 2.89 43.04 -17.91
C ASN A 394 3.56 44.45 -17.93
N ASN A 395 3.20 45.34 -16.99
CA ASN A 395 3.70 46.70 -16.91
C ASN A 395 4.66 46.97 -15.73
N ASP A 396 5.00 45.95 -14.95
CA ASP A 396 5.86 46.16 -13.77
C ASP A 396 7.34 45.90 -14.09
N LYS A 397 8.06 47.00 -14.44
CA LYS A 397 9.49 46.98 -14.82
C LYS A 397 10.38 46.47 -13.66
N LYS A 398 9.98 46.61 -12.40
CA LYS A 398 10.79 46.22 -11.24
C LYS A 398 10.93 44.71 -11.12
N ILE A 399 10.03 43.92 -11.68
CA ILE A 399 10.04 42.46 -11.58
C ILE A 399 11.20 41.84 -12.38
N PHE A 400 11.57 42.42 -13.50
CA PHE A 400 12.72 41.95 -14.30
C PHE A 400 14.05 42.10 -13.56
N ASP A 401 14.12 42.96 -12.51
CA ASP A 401 15.30 43.09 -11.66
C ASP A 401 15.42 41.98 -10.61
N VAL A 402 14.33 41.26 -10.35
CA VAL A 402 14.23 40.17 -9.34
C VAL A 402 14.42 38.79 -9.99
N ILE A 403 14.37 38.67 -11.32
CA ILE A 403 14.65 37.39 -11.99
C ILE A 403 16.11 37.05 -11.76
N ASP A 404 16.37 36.01 -10.99
CA ASP A 404 17.73 35.55 -10.67
C ASP A 404 18.41 34.99 -11.93
N PRO A 405 19.44 35.66 -12.43
CA PRO A 405 20.16 35.22 -13.62
C PRO A 405 20.85 33.85 -13.45
N GLN A 406 21.11 33.41 -12.19
CA GLN A 406 21.76 32.13 -11.90
C GLN A 406 20.90 30.92 -12.20
N ASN A 407 19.58 31.11 -12.31
CA ASN A 407 18.65 30.04 -12.71
C ASN A 407 18.58 29.84 -14.23
N TYR A 408 19.33 30.65 -15.00
CA TYR A 408 19.39 30.57 -16.43
C TYR A 408 20.87 30.41 -16.86
N ASP A 409 21.16 29.59 -17.83
CA ASP A 409 22.49 29.40 -18.40
C ASP A 409 23.05 30.69 -19.03
N PHE A 410 22.29 31.78 -19.02
CA PHE A 410 22.60 33.08 -19.55
C PHE A 410 22.16 34.18 -18.59
N ALA A 411 23.14 34.97 -18.09
CA ALA A 411 22.91 36.13 -17.21
C ALA A 411 22.87 37.44 -18.03
N PRO A 412 21.71 37.89 -18.53
CA PRO A 412 21.66 39.15 -19.31
C PRO A 412 21.94 40.34 -18.41
N LYS A 413 22.87 41.20 -18.83
CA LYS A 413 23.34 42.38 -18.06
C LYS A 413 22.34 43.54 -18.03
N THR A 414 21.32 43.57 -18.91
CA THR A 414 20.37 44.68 -19.00
C THR A 414 18.94 44.15 -19.02
N ILE A 415 17.98 44.95 -18.51
CA ILE A 415 16.56 44.65 -18.49
C ILE A 415 16.05 44.27 -19.89
N GLN A 416 16.48 45.00 -20.93
CA GLN A 416 16.07 44.74 -22.31
C GLN A 416 16.45 43.34 -22.78
N LYS A 417 17.68 42.93 -22.51
CA LYS A 417 18.20 41.60 -22.86
C LYS A 417 17.53 40.48 -22.04
N LYS A 418 17.11 40.77 -20.78
CA LYS A 418 16.32 39.85 -19.99
C LYS A 418 14.93 39.63 -20.59
N ILE A 419 14.29 40.72 -21.07
CA ILE A 419 12.98 40.65 -21.75
C ILE A 419 13.10 39.86 -23.05
N GLU A 420 14.10 40.16 -23.88
CA GLU A 420 14.33 39.44 -25.13
C GLU A 420 14.57 37.95 -24.91
N TRP A 421 15.38 37.61 -23.89
CA TRP A 421 15.62 36.22 -23.53
C TRP A 421 14.35 35.49 -23.05
N ILE A 422 13.53 36.11 -22.20
CA ILE A 422 12.26 35.56 -21.72
C ILE A 422 11.29 35.34 -22.87
N CYS A 423 11.20 36.30 -23.80
CA CYS A 423 10.32 36.20 -24.97
C CYS A 423 10.75 35.04 -25.88
N GLN A 424 12.07 34.94 -26.16
CA GLN A 424 12.63 33.90 -27.02
C GLN A 424 12.47 32.50 -26.43
N ASN A 425 12.69 32.35 -25.12
CA ASN A 425 12.58 31.04 -24.45
C ASN A 425 11.14 30.69 -24.09
N PHE A 426 10.27 31.68 -23.93
CA PHE A 426 8.85 31.43 -23.68
C PHE A 426 8.13 30.75 -24.86
N GLU A 427 8.46 31.15 -26.08
CA GLU A 427 7.97 30.49 -27.29
C GLU A 427 8.50 29.06 -27.42
N THR A 428 9.78 28.84 -27.16
CA THR A 428 10.41 27.51 -27.17
C THR A 428 9.78 26.60 -26.10
N MET A 429 9.50 27.13 -24.91
CA MET A 429 8.78 26.37 -23.87
C MET A 429 7.33 26.02 -24.28
N GLN A 430 6.63 26.92 -24.99
CA GLN A 430 5.29 26.63 -25.52
C GLN A 430 5.33 25.56 -26.63
N GLU A 431 6.34 25.57 -27.48
CA GLU A 431 6.53 24.54 -28.51
C GLU A 431 6.84 23.18 -27.90
N VAL A 432 7.73 23.10 -26.93
CA VAL A 432 8.02 21.85 -26.19
C VAL A 432 6.76 21.30 -25.52
N ILE A 433 5.90 22.16 -24.95
CA ILE A 433 4.64 21.75 -24.36
C ILE A 433 3.65 21.28 -25.45
N ARG A 434 3.60 21.95 -26.61
CA ARG A 434 2.75 21.56 -27.74
C ARG A 434 3.17 20.24 -28.38
N GLU A 435 4.45 20.02 -28.56
CA GLU A 435 4.99 18.78 -29.15
C GLU A 435 4.83 17.58 -28.20
N SER A 436 4.73 17.82 -26.90
CA SER A 436 4.54 16.78 -25.88
C SER A 436 3.07 16.42 -25.63
N LEU A 437 2.10 17.17 -26.17
CA LEU A 437 0.68 16.83 -26.08
C LEU A 437 0.34 15.78 -27.15
N PRO A 438 -0.35 14.68 -26.80
CA PRO A 438 -0.84 13.75 -27.80
C PRO A 438 -1.75 14.49 -28.77
N GLU A 439 -1.58 14.25 -30.09
CA GLU A 439 -2.46 14.80 -31.12
C GLU A 439 -3.90 14.46 -30.78
N ILE A 440 -4.71 15.50 -30.53
CA ILE A 440 -6.16 15.34 -30.39
C ILE A 440 -6.67 14.97 -31.79
N PRO A 441 -7.31 13.81 -31.98
CA PRO A 441 -7.87 13.44 -33.26
C PRO A 441 -8.86 14.51 -33.70
N LYS A 442 -8.59 15.18 -34.81
CA LYS A 442 -9.56 16.08 -35.45
C LYS A 442 -10.78 15.25 -35.80
N LYS A 443 -11.93 15.56 -35.18
CA LYS A 443 -13.23 15.05 -35.61
C LYS A 443 -13.64 15.69 -36.90
#